data_4f4d414f55d0078d53fdec6c12b6e748
#
_entry.id   4f4d414f55d0078d53fdec6c12b6e748
#
_cell.length_a   1.000
_cell.length_b   1.000
_cell.length_c   1.000
_cell.angle_alpha   90.00
_cell.angle_beta   90.00
_cell.angle_gamma   90.00
#
_symmetry.space_group_name_H-M   'P 1'
#
loop_
_entity.id
_entity.type
_entity.pdbx_description
1 polymer ?
#
loop_
_entity_poly.entity_id
_entity_poly.type
_entity_poly.pdbx_seq_one_letter_code
_entity_poly.pdbx_strand_id
1 'polypeptide(L)'
;TSDTPVSIFGDLEMCLLETRILSIVSSVIIVNELFSSTTSLDAYVMGKRILEYFASLDCIVLYVTHIYELSSINHKVVSLTASVDLSVSKATRTYKILRKPADGFAYAHSIAEKYHLTYKEIKERIKV
;
A
#
# COMPACT_ATOMS: atom_id res chain seq x y z
N THR A 1 2.35 -34.81 -1.72
CA THR A 1 1.94 -33.49 -1.21
C THR A 1 2.02 -32.53 -2.37
N SER A 2 0.87 -32.33 -3.02
CA SER A 2 0.74 -31.40 -4.14
C SER A 2 0.52 -30.02 -3.56
N ASP A 3 1.58 -29.22 -3.47
CA ASP A 3 1.49 -27.78 -3.32
C ASP A 3 0.92 -27.22 -4.63
N THR A 4 -0.39 -27.14 -4.74
CA THR A 4 -1.02 -26.29 -5.74
C THR A 4 -0.66 -24.85 -5.37
N PRO A 5 0.02 -24.10 -6.24
CA PRO A 5 0.19 -22.68 -6.00
C PRO A 5 -1.22 -22.07 -5.87
N VAL A 6 -1.52 -21.51 -4.71
CA VAL A 6 -2.71 -20.67 -4.53
C VAL A 6 -2.58 -19.59 -5.59
N SER A 7 -3.36 -19.70 -6.66
CA SER A 7 -3.19 -18.78 -7.78
C SER A 7 -3.67 -17.42 -7.31
N ILE A 8 -2.81 -16.43 -7.43
CA ILE A 8 -3.14 -15.00 -7.22
C ILE A 8 -4.42 -14.62 -7.99
N PHE A 9 -4.71 -15.31 -9.07
CA PHE A 9 -5.94 -15.18 -9.85
C PHE A 9 -7.18 -15.72 -9.12
N GLY A 10 -7.07 -16.76 -8.29
CA GLY A 10 -8.18 -17.26 -7.49
C GLY A 10 -8.61 -16.26 -6.42
N ASP A 11 -7.66 -15.62 -5.75
CA ASP A 11 -7.94 -14.59 -4.75
C ASP A 11 -8.56 -13.34 -5.39
N LEU A 12 -8.12 -13.00 -6.60
CA LEU A 12 -8.68 -11.90 -7.38
C LEU A 12 -10.11 -12.19 -7.84
N GLU A 13 -10.37 -13.38 -8.35
CA GLU A 13 -11.71 -13.79 -8.78
C GLU A 13 -12.66 -13.87 -7.60
N MET A 14 -12.22 -14.36 -6.44
CA MET A 14 -13.02 -14.40 -5.22
C MET A 14 -13.35 -13.00 -4.71
N CYS A 15 -12.38 -12.09 -4.69
CA CYS A 15 -12.60 -10.68 -4.34
C CYS A 15 -13.56 -9.99 -5.32
N LEU A 16 -13.46 -10.26 -6.61
CA LEU A 16 -14.37 -9.72 -7.63
C LEU A 16 -15.77 -10.34 -7.56
N LEU A 17 -15.89 -11.61 -7.18
CA LEU A 17 -17.18 -12.29 -7.00
C LEU A 17 -17.92 -11.75 -5.77
N GLU A 18 -17.23 -11.60 -4.65
CA GLU A 18 -17.78 -11.00 -3.44
C GLU A 18 -18.23 -9.56 -3.69
N THR A 19 -17.46 -8.78 -4.44
CA THR A 19 -17.83 -7.40 -4.81
C THR A 19 -19.06 -7.35 -5.72
N ARG A 20 -19.26 -8.34 -6.58
CA ARG A 20 -20.48 -8.43 -7.41
C ARG A 20 -21.72 -8.71 -6.60
N ILE A 21 -21.62 -9.53 -5.57
CA ILE A 21 -22.72 -9.82 -4.64
C ILE A 21 -23.03 -8.58 -3.79
N LEU A 22 -22.00 -7.86 -3.36
CA LEU A 22 -22.11 -6.65 -2.54
C LEU A 22 -22.55 -5.42 -3.34
N SER A 23 -22.40 -5.39 -4.67
CA SER A 23 -22.80 -4.25 -5.52
C SER A 23 -24.32 -4.01 -5.58
N ILE A 24 -25.11 -4.95 -5.05
CA ILE A 24 -26.58 -4.81 -4.94
C ILE A 24 -26.99 -3.98 -3.71
N VAL A 25 -26.05 -3.78 -2.76
CA VAL A 25 -26.28 -3.05 -1.50
C VAL A 25 -25.11 -2.12 -1.29
N SER A 26 -25.35 -0.87 -0.90
CA SER A 26 -24.27 0.08 -0.48
C SER A 26 -23.36 -0.60 0.55
N SER A 27 -22.11 -0.80 0.18
CA SER A 27 -21.16 -1.62 0.95
C SER A 27 -19.90 -0.84 1.26
N VAL A 28 -19.21 -1.23 2.32
CA VAL A 28 -17.87 -0.76 2.65
C VAL A 28 -16.89 -1.91 2.46
N ILE A 29 -15.90 -1.71 1.61
CA ILE A 29 -14.87 -2.69 1.28
C ILE A 29 -13.54 -2.21 1.87
N ILE A 30 -12.87 -3.07 2.62
CA ILE A 30 -11.54 -2.77 3.18
C ILE A 30 -10.54 -3.75 2.57
N VAL A 31 -9.54 -3.21 1.90
CA VAL A 31 -8.45 -3.98 1.27
C VAL A 31 -7.13 -3.52 1.88
N ASN A 32 -6.36 -4.45 2.42
CA ASN A 32 -5.09 -4.15 3.06
C ASN A 32 -3.96 -4.93 2.40
N GLU A 33 -3.00 -4.19 1.81
CA GLU A 33 -1.76 -4.71 1.22
C GLU A 33 -1.99 -5.86 0.22
N LEU A 34 -3.05 -5.77 -0.58
CA LEU A 34 -3.30 -6.71 -1.66
C LEU A 34 -2.10 -6.72 -2.61
N PHE A 35 -1.60 -7.88 -2.98
CA PHE A 35 -0.41 -8.05 -3.83
C PHE A 35 0.95 -7.68 -3.19
N SER A 36 1.06 -7.68 -1.86
CA SER A 36 2.31 -7.40 -1.16
C SER A 36 3.43 -8.42 -1.45
N SER A 37 3.11 -9.61 -1.97
CA SER A 37 4.05 -10.70 -2.26
C SER A 37 4.51 -10.77 -3.72
N THR A 38 4.14 -9.81 -4.57
CA THR A 38 4.57 -9.76 -5.98
C THR A 38 5.49 -8.56 -6.25
N THR A 39 5.88 -8.36 -7.52
CA THR A 39 6.68 -7.19 -7.91
C THR A 39 5.85 -5.91 -7.81
N SER A 40 6.51 -4.78 -7.54
CA SER A 40 5.82 -3.48 -7.45
C SER A 40 5.08 -3.12 -8.75
N LEU A 41 5.63 -3.52 -9.91
CA LEU A 41 4.99 -3.28 -11.20
C LEU A 41 3.72 -4.09 -11.36
N ASP A 42 3.75 -5.39 -11.06
CA ASP A 42 2.59 -6.26 -11.13
C ASP A 42 1.52 -5.83 -10.14
N ALA A 43 1.93 -5.52 -8.90
CA ALA A 43 1.04 -5.01 -7.88
C ALA A 43 0.36 -3.70 -8.29
N TYR A 44 1.09 -2.79 -8.96
CA TYR A 44 0.50 -1.57 -9.53
C TYR A 44 -0.53 -1.88 -10.63
N VAL A 45 -0.17 -2.71 -11.61
CA VAL A 45 -1.05 -3.04 -12.74
C VAL A 45 -2.33 -3.71 -12.27
N MET A 46 -2.22 -4.70 -11.38
CA MET A 46 -3.37 -5.40 -10.83
C MET A 46 -4.20 -4.51 -9.90
N GLY A 47 -3.54 -3.77 -9.00
CA GLY A 47 -4.18 -2.84 -8.08
C GLY A 47 -4.96 -1.74 -8.80
N LYS A 48 -4.39 -1.20 -9.89
CA LYS A 48 -5.08 -0.21 -10.75
C LYS A 48 -6.38 -0.77 -11.32
N ARG A 49 -6.35 -1.98 -11.90
CA ARG A 49 -7.56 -2.61 -12.47
C ARG A 49 -8.64 -2.83 -11.42
N ILE A 50 -8.27 -3.28 -10.22
CA ILE A 50 -9.20 -3.47 -9.11
C ILE A 50 -9.81 -2.13 -8.66
N LEU A 51 -8.99 -1.11 -8.48
CA LEU A 51 -9.48 0.21 -8.06
C LEU A 51 -10.38 0.86 -9.11
N GLU A 52 -10.07 0.70 -10.41
CA GLU A 52 -10.93 1.16 -11.51
C GLU A 52 -12.27 0.42 -11.50
N TYR A 53 -12.27 -0.88 -11.21
CA TYR A 53 -13.49 -1.67 -11.05
C TYR A 53 -14.30 -1.21 -9.83
N PHE A 54 -13.68 -1.06 -8.67
CA PHE A 54 -14.35 -0.54 -7.47
C PHE A 54 -14.92 0.86 -7.68
N ALA A 55 -14.20 1.73 -8.40
CA ALA A 55 -14.69 3.07 -8.74
C ALA A 55 -15.93 3.07 -9.65
N SER A 56 -16.24 1.94 -10.33
CA SER A 56 -17.46 1.76 -11.11
C SER A 56 -18.65 1.26 -10.27
N LEU A 57 -18.40 0.80 -9.04
CA LEU A 57 -19.44 0.32 -8.13
C LEU A 57 -19.97 1.45 -7.24
N ASP A 58 -21.17 1.26 -6.73
CA ASP A 58 -21.78 2.15 -5.72
C ASP A 58 -21.40 1.68 -4.31
N CYS A 59 -20.10 1.78 -3.99
CA CYS A 59 -19.55 1.35 -2.72
C CYS A 59 -18.44 2.28 -2.22
N ILE A 60 -18.17 2.23 -0.91
CA ILE A 60 -17.04 2.92 -0.30
C ILE A 60 -15.90 1.91 -0.16
N VAL A 61 -14.73 2.25 -0.67
CA VAL A 61 -13.54 1.38 -0.60
C VAL A 61 -12.43 2.06 0.18
N LEU A 62 -11.91 1.38 1.19
CA LEU A 62 -10.67 1.74 1.86
C LEU A 62 -9.56 0.79 1.39
N TYR A 63 -8.67 1.29 0.54
CA TYR A 63 -7.57 0.52 -0.02
C TYR A 63 -6.26 0.97 0.61
N VAL A 64 -5.65 0.11 1.43
CA VAL A 64 -4.36 0.38 2.09
C VAL A 64 -3.24 -0.25 1.26
N THR A 65 -2.25 0.54 0.87
CA THR A 65 -1.13 0.07 0.05
C THR A 65 0.10 0.99 0.22
N HIS A 66 1.27 0.45 -0.07
CA HIS A 66 2.52 1.21 -0.19
C HIS A 66 2.80 1.66 -1.64
N ILE A 67 1.94 1.31 -2.61
CA ILE A 67 2.08 1.71 -4.02
C ILE A 67 1.42 3.07 -4.21
N TYR A 68 2.20 4.14 -4.04
CA TYR A 68 1.70 5.52 -4.00
C TYR A 68 1.07 5.97 -5.33
N GLU A 69 1.49 5.40 -6.47
CA GLU A 69 0.95 5.72 -7.78
C GLU A 69 -0.55 5.42 -7.89
N LEU A 70 -1.04 4.45 -7.11
CA LEU A 70 -2.47 4.12 -7.06
C LEU A 70 -3.32 5.26 -6.50
N SER A 71 -2.73 6.18 -5.74
CA SER A 71 -3.44 7.30 -5.13
C SER A 71 -3.95 8.35 -6.12
N SER A 72 -3.49 8.32 -7.37
CA SER A 72 -3.81 9.30 -8.41
C SER A 72 -4.38 8.73 -9.71
N ILE A 73 -4.86 7.49 -9.69
CA ILE A 73 -5.32 6.80 -10.91
C ILE A 73 -6.60 7.38 -11.51
N ASN A 74 -7.49 7.98 -10.71
CA ASN A 74 -8.69 8.66 -11.19
C ASN A 74 -9.23 9.66 -10.14
N HIS A 75 -10.21 10.48 -10.57
CA HIS A 75 -10.81 11.57 -9.75
C HIS A 75 -11.67 11.08 -8.57
N LYS A 76 -12.10 9.84 -8.54
CA LYS A 76 -12.86 9.25 -7.42
C LYS A 76 -11.96 8.77 -6.28
N VAL A 77 -10.66 8.65 -6.52
CA VAL A 77 -9.69 8.24 -5.50
C VAL A 77 -9.29 9.43 -4.64
N VAL A 78 -9.43 9.27 -3.35
CA VAL A 78 -8.99 10.24 -2.35
C VAL A 78 -7.75 9.71 -1.65
N SER A 79 -6.62 10.39 -1.83
CA SER A 79 -5.36 10.02 -1.17
C SER A 79 -5.38 10.39 0.31
N LEU A 80 -5.14 9.40 1.16
CA LEU A 80 -4.95 9.53 2.60
C LEU A 80 -3.55 9.03 2.95
N THR A 81 -2.71 9.88 3.49
CA THR A 81 -1.29 9.57 3.74
C THR A 81 -0.96 9.69 5.22
N ALA A 82 -0.22 8.72 5.75
CA ALA A 82 0.33 8.80 7.09
C ALA A 82 1.34 9.95 7.19
N SER A 83 1.19 10.79 8.21
CA SER A 83 2.02 11.98 8.38
C SER A 83 3.30 11.66 9.12
N VAL A 84 4.39 12.26 8.67
CA VAL A 84 5.71 12.23 9.30
C VAL A 84 6.15 13.65 9.58
N ASP A 85 6.68 13.92 10.77
CA ASP A 85 7.28 15.18 11.13
C ASP A 85 8.76 15.19 10.74
N LEU A 86 9.12 16.12 9.87
CA LEU A 86 10.49 16.35 9.37
C LEU A 86 11.17 17.54 10.04
N SER A 87 10.51 18.22 10.98
CA SER A 87 11.05 19.40 11.66
C SER A 87 12.21 19.08 12.62
N VAL A 88 12.30 17.83 13.05
CA VAL A 88 13.39 17.31 13.87
C VAL A 88 14.38 16.58 12.95
N SER A 89 15.67 16.56 13.26
CA SER A 89 16.74 15.93 12.47
C SER A 89 16.50 14.46 12.10
N LYS A 90 15.47 13.82 12.66
CA LYS A 90 15.03 12.46 12.36
C LYS A 90 13.52 12.45 12.08
N ALA A 91 13.11 11.80 10.97
CA ALA A 91 11.71 11.64 10.63
C ALA A 91 10.96 10.91 11.75
N THR A 92 9.95 11.56 12.31
CA THR A 92 9.15 11.02 13.43
C THR A 92 7.72 10.79 12.96
N ARG A 93 7.17 9.59 13.22
CA ARG A 93 5.78 9.27 12.91
C ARG A 93 4.84 10.07 13.81
N THR A 94 3.91 10.79 13.22
CA THR A 94 2.91 11.57 13.98
C THR A 94 1.68 10.76 14.34
N TYR A 95 1.50 9.57 13.75
CA TYR A 95 0.30 8.72 13.84
C TYR A 95 -0.99 9.42 13.37
N LYS A 96 -0.86 10.45 12.55
CA LYS A 96 -1.97 11.15 11.93
C LYS A 96 -2.10 10.76 10.46
N ILE A 97 -3.33 10.58 10.01
CA ILE A 97 -3.64 10.36 8.60
C ILE A 97 -4.17 11.69 8.05
N LEU A 98 -3.58 12.17 6.98
CA LEU A 98 -3.91 13.44 6.35
C LEU A 98 -4.38 13.22 4.91
N ARG A 99 -5.37 14.00 4.48
CA ARG A 99 -5.79 14.06 3.10
C ARG A 99 -4.78 14.89 2.30
N LYS A 100 -3.82 14.23 1.68
CA LYS A 100 -2.77 14.83 0.85
C LYS A 100 -2.32 13.82 -0.22
N PRO A 101 -1.71 14.27 -1.31
CA PRO A 101 -1.06 13.37 -2.27
C PRO A 101 -0.02 12.50 -1.57
N ALA A 102 0.09 11.23 -1.99
CA ALA A 102 1.16 10.36 -1.54
C ALA A 102 2.49 10.82 -2.18
N ASP A 103 3.55 10.84 -1.39
CA ASP A 103 4.87 11.32 -1.78
C ASP A 103 5.86 10.19 -2.15
N GLY A 104 5.46 8.93 -1.95
CA GLY A 104 6.27 7.75 -2.24
C GLY A 104 7.43 7.51 -1.26
N PHE A 105 7.58 8.33 -0.22
CA PHE A 105 8.67 8.15 0.74
C PHE A 105 8.30 7.13 1.82
N ALA A 106 9.14 6.10 1.97
CA ALA A 106 9.00 5.09 3.03
C ALA A 106 9.80 5.41 4.30
N TYR A 107 10.62 6.47 4.28
CA TYR A 107 11.48 6.89 5.41
C TYR A 107 12.34 5.78 6.01
N ALA A 108 12.65 4.73 5.23
CA ALA A 108 13.46 3.60 5.67
C ALA A 108 14.86 4.03 6.12
N HIS A 109 15.42 5.07 5.51
CA HIS A 109 16.74 5.60 5.87
C HIS A 109 16.76 6.12 7.32
N SER A 110 15.74 6.85 7.75
CA SER A 110 15.64 7.35 9.13
C SER A 110 15.49 6.23 10.16
N ILE A 111 14.89 5.11 9.76
CA ILE A 111 14.84 3.91 10.60
C ILE A 111 16.24 3.27 10.68
N ALA A 112 16.95 3.16 9.55
CA ALA A 112 18.32 2.65 9.54
C ALA A 112 19.26 3.50 10.42
N GLU A 113 19.16 4.83 10.35
CA GLU A 113 19.89 5.74 11.24
C GLU A 113 19.53 5.53 12.72
N LYS A 114 18.24 5.40 13.03
CA LYS A 114 17.78 5.19 14.41
C LYS A 114 18.38 3.94 15.05
N TYR A 115 18.54 2.88 14.26
CA TYR A 115 19.10 1.60 14.75
C TYR A 115 20.58 1.41 14.41
N HIS A 116 21.26 2.47 13.97
CA HIS A 116 22.68 2.43 13.61
C HIS A 116 23.01 1.37 12.54
N LEU A 117 22.15 1.27 11.52
CA LEU A 117 22.25 0.31 10.42
C LEU A 117 22.66 0.97 9.09
N THR A 118 23.11 2.23 9.11
CA THR A 118 23.65 2.86 7.91
C THR A 118 25.00 2.23 7.53
N TYR A 119 25.35 2.32 6.24
CA TYR A 119 26.64 1.79 5.75
C TYR A 119 27.83 2.28 6.57
N LYS A 120 27.87 3.57 6.91
CA LYS A 120 28.94 4.18 7.71
C LYS A 120 29.03 3.53 9.11
N GLU A 121 27.92 3.44 9.80
CA GLU A 121 27.85 2.91 11.16
C GLU A 121 28.14 1.40 11.22
N ILE A 122 27.69 0.65 10.19
CA ILE A 122 28.03 -0.78 10.08
C ILE A 122 29.52 -0.93 9.82
N LYS A 123 30.10 -0.16 8.90
CA LYS A 123 31.54 -0.20 8.59
C LYS A 123 32.41 0.14 9.79
N GLU A 124 32.03 1.12 10.62
CA GLU A 124 32.73 1.49 11.83
C GLU A 124 32.72 0.37 12.91
N ARG A 125 31.65 -0.43 12.93
CA ARG A 125 31.55 -1.58 13.84
C ARG A 125 32.31 -2.82 13.37
N ILE A 126 32.37 -3.04 12.07
CA ILE A 126 33.17 -4.11 11.48
C ILE A 126 34.59 -3.56 11.31
N LYS A 127 35.34 -3.54 12.40
CA LYS A 127 36.78 -3.25 12.34
C LYS A 127 37.47 -4.39 11.57
N VAL A 128 37.71 -4.17 10.28
CA VAL A 128 38.64 -4.98 9.47
C VAL A 128 40.02 -4.32 9.59
#